data_be65d527f6876dd80450dde854a78682
#
_entry.id   be65d527f6876dd80450dde854a78682
#
_cell.length_a   1.000
_cell.length_b   1.000
_cell.length_c   1.000
_cell.angle_alpha   90.00
_cell.angle_beta   90.00
_cell.angle_gamma   90.00
#
_symmetry.space_group_name_H-M   'P 1'
#
loop_
_entity.id
_entity.type
_entity.pdbx_description
1 polymer ?
#
loop_
_entity_poly.entity_id
_entity_poly.type
_entity_poly.pdbx_seq_one_letter_code
_entity_poly.pdbx_strand_id
1 'polypeptide(L)'
;VSSKLSSRRRGAVAPPEQPKPNATAFESVALLLQGGGALGAYQAGVYEALLDANVEPTWIAGISIGAINSAIIAGNPRETRVARLREFWELVSQPHDGGWGSLWTDLLNGDMARSWVNQLAAGQIMAKGVPGFFKPRVPPPFLTPAGLPGATSWYDTAALKPTLERLVDFDRINARTMRFSVGAVNVRTGNFAYFDNETDVIGPQHIMASGALPPAFDAVEIEGEFYWDGGLVSNTPLDWVLSARSDLDTLIFQVDLWSAQGVLPHDLPEVAVRMKEVQFSSRTRSATDSFKKLQRLRAAFNELYAQLPPELAATPQARLLAEASDPAVYNIVQLVYRSATYEGQSKDYEFSRRTMEEHWEAGRRDALATLSHPEVLAPPTAAHSVQTFDFVTPKPVPSSAKD
;
A
#
# COMPACT_ATOMS: atom_id res chain seq x y z
N VAL A 1 43.14 19.02 -52.94
CA VAL A 1 42.96 18.81 -51.49
C VAL A 1 41.49 18.36 -51.28
N SER A 2 41.31 17.02 -51.16
CA SER A 2 39.98 16.40 -51.09
C SER A 2 39.69 16.07 -49.62
N SER A 3 38.68 16.71 -49.02
CA SER A 3 38.24 16.43 -47.65
C SER A 3 37.17 15.32 -47.65
N LYS A 4 37.49 14.16 -47.09
CA LYS A 4 36.54 13.07 -46.82
C LYS A 4 35.70 13.41 -45.60
N LEU A 5 34.41 13.70 -45.80
CA LEU A 5 33.42 13.76 -44.72
C LEU A 5 33.06 12.32 -44.30
N SER A 6 33.41 11.97 -43.09
CA SER A 6 33.03 10.72 -42.42
C SER A 6 31.56 10.83 -41.95
N SER A 7 30.67 10.10 -42.58
CA SER A 7 29.29 9.93 -42.14
C SER A 7 29.24 9.04 -40.91
N ARG A 8 29.05 9.58 -39.71
CA ARG A 8 28.69 8.83 -38.51
C ARG A 8 27.27 8.23 -38.72
N ARG A 9 27.20 6.93 -38.89
CA ARG A 9 25.96 6.16 -38.80
C ARG A 9 25.37 6.35 -37.37
N ARG A 10 24.21 6.99 -37.29
CA ARG A 10 23.40 6.97 -36.08
C ARG A 10 22.99 5.51 -35.84
N GLY A 11 23.40 4.93 -34.68
CA GLY A 11 22.94 3.62 -34.24
C GLY A 11 21.40 3.60 -34.19
N ALA A 12 20.82 2.64 -34.83
CA ALA A 12 19.38 2.40 -34.74
C ALA A 12 19.05 2.05 -33.27
N VAL A 13 18.20 2.86 -32.64
CA VAL A 13 17.61 2.52 -31.35
C VAL A 13 16.76 1.29 -31.60
N ALA A 14 17.03 0.19 -30.88
CA ALA A 14 16.20 -1.01 -30.92
C ALA A 14 14.74 -0.64 -30.60
N PRO A 15 13.75 -1.19 -31.30
CA PRO A 15 12.36 -0.94 -30.96
C PRO A 15 12.12 -1.40 -29.49
N PRO A 16 11.24 -0.68 -28.74
CA PRO A 16 10.92 -1.07 -27.38
C PRO A 16 10.41 -2.52 -27.37
N GLU A 17 11.00 -3.33 -26.50
CA GLU A 17 10.62 -4.73 -26.30
C GLU A 17 9.14 -4.77 -25.95
N GLN A 18 8.35 -5.57 -26.67
CA GLN A 18 6.93 -5.70 -26.37
C GLN A 18 6.79 -6.25 -24.94
N PRO A 19 5.88 -5.69 -24.12
CA PRO A 19 5.69 -6.16 -22.75
C PRO A 19 5.38 -7.66 -22.76
N LYS A 20 6.09 -8.41 -21.94
CA LYS A 20 5.82 -9.85 -21.77
C LYS A 20 4.39 -10.00 -21.24
N PRO A 21 3.60 -10.95 -21.73
CA PRO A 21 2.25 -11.16 -21.21
C PRO A 21 2.31 -11.49 -19.71
N ASN A 22 1.32 -11.01 -18.96
CA ASN A 22 1.18 -11.30 -17.53
C ASN A 22 1.19 -12.81 -17.28
N ALA A 23 1.84 -13.26 -16.21
CA ALA A 23 1.92 -14.69 -15.85
C ALA A 23 0.60 -15.25 -15.28
N THR A 24 -0.47 -14.46 -15.29
CA THR A 24 -1.80 -14.84 -14.81
C THR A 24 -2.83 -14.79 -15.94
N ALA A 25 -3.87 -15.63 -15.81
CA ALA A 25 -5.01 -15.65 -16.73
C ALA A 25 -6.09 -14.60 -16.39
N PHE A 26 -5.93 -13.84 -15.31
CA PHE A 26 -6.84 -12.75 -14.94
C PHE A 26 -6.66 -11.55 -15.87
N GLU A 27 -7.79 -10.92 -16.24
CA GLU A 27 -7.81 -9.74 -17.10
C GLU A 27 -7.36 -8.48 -16.35
N SER A 28 -7.62 -8.44 -15.05
CA SER A 28 -7.21 -7.36 -14.16
C SER A 28 -6.40 -7.88 -12.97
N VAL A 29 -5.34 -7.16 -12.60
CA VAL A 29 -4.54 -7.41 -11.40
C VAL A 29 -4.55 -6.14 -10.56
N ALA A 30 -5.18 -6.18 -9.39
CA ALA A 30 -5.21 -5.07 -8.45
C ALA A 30 -4.21 -5.27 -7.31
N LEU A 31 -3.39 -4.26 -7.04
CA LEU A 31 -2.46 -4.24 -5.92
C LEU A 31 -2.90 -3.19 -4.90
N LEU A 32 -3.28 -3.64 -3.69
CA LEU A 32 -3.80 -2.80 -2.62
C LEU A 32 -2.77 -2.65 -1.51
N LEU A 33 -2.34 -1.43 -1.26
CA LEU A 33 -1.28 -1.10 -0.32
C LEU A 33 -1.82 -0.32 0.89
N GLN A 34 -1.80 -0.97 2.05
CA GLN A 34 -2.27 -0.43 3.32
C GLN A 34 -1.34 0.66 3.86
N GLY A 35 -1.87 1.56 4.72
CA GLY A 35 -1.09 2.51 5.51
C GLY A 35 -0.34 1.84 6.67
N GLY A 36 0.85 2.37 7.02
CA GLY A 36 1.65 1.80 8.11
C GLY A 36 3.06 2.37 8.28
N GLY A 37 3.34 3.55 7.75
CA GLY A 37 4.62 4.25 7.95
C GLY A 37 5.83 3.41 7.53
N ALA A 38 6.79 3.22 8.44
CA ALA A 38 8.04 2.48 8.17
C ALA A 38 7.83 1.01 7.74
N LEU A 39 6.70 0.40 8.10
CA LEU A 39 6.33 -0.95 7.65
C LEU A 39 6.14 -1.05 6.13
N GLY A 40 5.94 0.07 5.43
CA GLY A 40 5.72 0.09 3.98
C GLY A 40 6.87 -0.47 3.14
N ALA A 41 8.08 -0.64 3.68
CA ALA A 41 9.17 -1.35 3.01
C ALA A 41 8.81 -2.80 2.69
N TYR A 42 7.96 -3.45 3.50
CA TYR A 42 7.38 -4.76 3.21
C TYR A 42 6.63 -4.77 1.86
N GLN A 43 5.85 -3.74 1.58
CA GLN A 43 5.10 -3.61 0.32
C GLN A 43 6.02 -3.50 -0.89
N ALA A 44 7.15 -2.81 -0.73
CA ALA A 44 8.15 -2.70 -1.79
C ALA A 44 8.79 -4.07 -2.10
N GLY A 45 9.07 -4.88 -1.08
CA GLY A 45 9.53 -6.25 -1.25
C GLY A 45 8.49 -7.17 -1.90
N VAL A 46 7.22 -7.03 -1.53
CA VAL A 46 6.11 -7.73 -2.20
C VAL A 46 6.07 -7.37 -3.68
N TYR A 47 6.12 -6.06 -4.01
CA TYR A 47 6.10 -5.62 -5.41
C TYR A 47 7.30 -6.16 -6.22
N GLU A 48 8.50 -6.17 -5.64
CA GLU A 48 9.69 -6.76 -6.28
C GLU A 48 9.45 -8.23 -6.65
N ALA A 49 8.88 -9.03 -5.74
CA ALA A 49 8.57 -10.43 -6.01
C ALA A 49 7.49 -10.62 -7.08
N LEU A 50 6.44 -9.78 -7.10
CA LEU A 50 5.42 -9.79 -8.15
C LEU A 50 6.04 -9.49 -9.52
N LEU A 51 6.94 -8.50 -9.57
CA LEU A 51 7.64 -8.13 -10.81
C LEU A 51 8.54 -9.25 -11.32
N ASP A 52 9.31 -9.89 -10.42
CA ASP A 52 10.17 -11.05 -10.74
C ASP A 52 9.34 -12.23 -11.29
N ALA A 53 8.15 -12.45 -10.74
CA ALA A 53 7.20 -13.46 -11.19
C ALA A 53 6.43 -13.05 -12.45
N ASN A 54 6.71 -11.90 -13.04
CA ASN A 54 5.98 -11.34 -14.17
C ASN A 54 4.46 -11.18 -13.92
N VAL A 55 4.08 -10.82 -12.68
CA VAL A 55 2.71 -10.45 -12.30
C VAL A 55 2.66 -8.93 -12.18
N GLU A 56 2.08 -8.27 -13.17
CA GLU A 56 2.06 -6.81 -13.25
C GLU A 56 0.68 -6.25 -12.91
N PRO A 57 0.57 -5.33 -11.92
CA PRO A 57 -0.69 -4.69 -11.62
C PRO A 57 -1.20 -3.82 -12.78
N THR A 58 -2.49 -3.94 -13.08
CA THR A 58 -3.24 -3.04 -13.97
C THR A 58 -3.92 -1.93 -13.19
N TRP A 59 -4.15 -2.15 -11.90
CA TRP A 59 -4.70 -1.19 -10.96
C TRP A 59 -3.92 -1.21 -9.66
N ILE A 60 -3.53 -0.05 -9.15
CA ILE A 60 -2.89 0.09 -7.86
C ILE A 60 -3.65 1.10 -7.00
N ALA A 61 -3.91 0.74 -5.74
CA ALA A 61 -4.58 1.62 -4.80
C ALA A 61 -3.85 1.62 -3.46
N GLY A 62 -3.66 2.81 -2.86
CA GLY A 62 -2.88 2.94 -1.64
C GLY A 62 -3.43 3.94 -0.64
N ILE A 63 -3.07 3.74 0.64
CA ILE A 63 -3.36 4.63 1.75
C ILE A 63 -2.05 4.98 2.44
N SER A 64 -1.84 6.26 2.80
CA SER A 64 -0.67 6.72 3.56
C SER A 64 0.64 6.32 2.88
N ILE A 65 1.54 5.59 3.56
CA ILE A 65 2.77 5.06 2.95
C ILE A 65 2.49 4.17 1.74
N GLY A 66 1.35 3.46 1.75
CA GLY A 66 0.88 2.69 0.60
C GLY A 66 0.57 3.57 -0.62
N ALA A 67 0.08 4.81 -0.42
CA ALA A 67 -0.11 5.78 -1.50
C ALA A 67 1.23 6.24 -2.08
N ILE A 68 2.26 6.43 -1.26
CA ILE A 68 3.61 6.77 -1.73
C ILE A 68 4.19 5.63 -2.57
N ASN A 69 4.17 4.39 -2.07
CA ASN A 69 4.63 3.22 -2.83
C ASN A 69 3.84 3.06 -4.13
N SER A 70 2.50 3.22 -4.08
CA SER A 70 1.63 3.14 -5.25
C SER A 70 1.98 4.20 -6.31
N ALA A 71 2.24 5.44 -5.88
CA ALA A 71 2.63 6.53 -6.79
C ALA A 71 3.98 6.26 -7.46
N ILE A 72 4.98 5.75 -6.71
CA ILE A 72 6.27 5.38 -7.27
C ILE A 72 6.13 4.25 -8.28
N ILE A 73 5.28 3.25 -8.01
CA ILE A 73 5.05 2.14 -8.94
C ILE A 73 4.32 2.64 -10.21
N ALA A 74 3.22 3.36 -10.07
CA ALA A 74 2.42 3.81 -11.21
C ALA A 74 3.12 4.89 -12.05
N GLY A 75 3.87 5.78 -11.40
CA GLY A 75 4.57 6.91 -12.04
C GLY A 75 5.91 6.54 -12.68
N ASN A 76 6.28 5.26 -12.76
CA ASN A 76 7.56 4.87 -13.37
C ASN A 76 7.38 3.73 -14.39
N PRO A 77 8.26 3.67 -15.43
CA PRO A 77 8.36 2.51 -16.30
C PRO A 77 8.69 1.24 -15.50
N ARG A 78 8.20 0.10 -15.95
CA ARG A 78 8.35 -1.20 -15.29
C ARG A 78 9.77 -1.48 -14.82
N GLU A 79 10.74 -1.19 -15.69
CA GLU A 79 12.17 -1.51 -15.51
C GLU A 79 12.81 -0.70 -14.38
N THR A 80 12.22 0.42 -13.99
CA THR A 80 12.79 1.35 -12.99
C THR A 80 12.03 1.37 -11.67
N ARG A 81 10.84 0.75 -11.58
CA ARG A 81 9.95 0.83 -10.41
C ARG A 81 10.63 0.37 -9.12
N VAL A 82 11.27 -0.80 -9.13
CA VAL A 82 11.97 -1.34 -7.95
C VAL A 82 13.15 -0.44 -7.57
N ALA A 83 13.91 0.04 -8.54
CA ALA A 83 15.02 0.96 -8.29
C ALA A 83 14.55 2.29 -7.66
N ARG A 84 13.40 2.83 -8.11
CA ARG A 84 12.79 4.04 -7.54
C ARG A 84 12.21 3.82 -6.14
N LEU A 85 11.59 2.66 -5.89
CA LEU A 85 11.19 2.26 -4.54
C LEU A 85 12.41 2.17 -3.62
N ARG A 86 13.49 1.54 -4.09
CA ARG A 86 14.76 1.43 -3.35
C ARG A 86 15.33 2.82 -3.03
N GLU A 87 15.37 3.72 -4.01
CA GLU A 87 15.84 5.10 -3.83
C GLU A 87 15.03 5.85 -2.76
N PHE A 88 13.70 5.72 -2.77
CA PHE A 88 12.83 6.30 -1.74
C PHE A 88 13.15 5.74 -0.36
N TRP A 89 13.14 4.41 -0.23
CA TRP A 89 13.33 3.74 1.06
C TRP A 89 14.75 3.94 1.61
N GLU A 90 15.73 4.03 0.73
CA GLU A 90 17.10 4.38 1.12
C GLU A 90 17.23 5.83 1.58
N LEU A 91 16.54 6.76 0.94
CA LEU A 91 16.52 8.16 1.36
C LEU A 91 15.92 8.31 2.77
N VAL A 92 14.74 7.73 3.00
CA VAL A 92 14.03 7.89 4.28
C VAL A 92 14.64 7.08 5.43
N SER A 93 15.51 6.12 5.13
CA SER A 93 16.21 5.31 6.13
C SER A 93 17.69 5.68 6.29
N GLN A 94 18.10 6.86 5.80
CA GLN A 94 19.49 7.32 5.98
C GLN A 94 19.80 7.59 7.46
N PRO A 95 20.97 7.17 7.96
CA PRO A 95 21.44 7.54 9.29
C PRO A 95 21.58 9.06 9.40
N HIS A 96 21.09 9.64 10.47
CA HIS A 96 21.20 11.09 10.69
C HIS A 96 22.61 11.57 11.07
N ASP A 97 23.49 10.67 11.51
CA ASP A 97 24.89 10.98 11.84
C ASP A 97 25.79 9.77 11.67
N GLY A 98 27.03 10.04 11.24
CA GLY A 98 28.02 9.03 10.92
C GLY A 98 28.32 8.03 12.02
N GLY A 99 28.02 6.81 11.75
CA GLY A 99 28.88 5.66 11.91
C GLY A 99 29.19 5.05 13.29
N TRP A 100 28.90 5.66 14.42
CA TRP A 100 29.32 5.05 15.72
C TRP A 100 28.25 4.14 16.33
N GLY A 101 26.99 4.28 15.94
CA GLY A 101 25.88 3.43 16.45
C GLY A 101 25.84 2.03 15.83
N SER A 102 26.20 1.90 14.55
CA SER A 102 26.06 0.65 13.81
C SER A 102 27.02 -0.45 14.26
N LEU A 103 28.21 -0.10 14.72
CA LEU A 103 29.22 -1.07 15.19
C LEU A 103 28.82 -1.79 16.48
N TRP A 104 28.01 -1.17 17.33
CA TRP A 104 27.57 -1.76 18.60
C TRP A 104 26.29 -2.59 18.44
N THR A 105 25.46 -2.29 17.43
CA THR A 105 24.19 -3.01 17.20
C THR A 105 24.42 -4.44 16.70
N ASP A 106 25.49 -4.68 15.95
CA ASP A 106 25.84 -6.01 15.44
C ASP A 106 26.38 -6.96 16.53
N LEU A 107 26.83 -6.39 17.67
CA LEU A 107 27.36 -7.14 18.80
C LEU A 107 26.29 -7.54 19.83
N LEU A 108 25.11 -6.91 19.77
CA LEU A 108 24.01 -7.16 20.72
C LEU A 108 23.03 -8.20 20.14
N ASN A 109 23.27 -9.47 20.42
CA ASN A 109 22.39 -10.57 20.04
C ASN A 109 21.32 -10.79 21.12
N GLY A 110 20.05 -10.52 20.79
CA GLY A 110 18.89 -10.79 21.65
C GLY A 110 17.72 -9.85 21.41
N ASP A 111 16.48 -10.34 21.52
CA ASP A 111 15.27 -9.57 21.24
C ASP A 111 15.14 -8.32 22.12
N MET A 112 15.56 -8.40 23.38
CA MET A 112 15.52 -7.29 24.32
C MET A 112 16.47 -6.16 23.92
N ALA A 113 17.71 -6.50 23.52
CA ALA A 113 18.68 -5.51 23.05
C ALA A 113 18.24 -4.84 21.74
N ARG A 114 17.66 -5.62 20.81
CA ARG A 114 17.06 -5.10 19.57
C ARG A 114 15.92 -4.14 19.85
N SER A 115 15.03 -4.46 20.78
CA SER A 115 13.92 -3.59 21.17
C SER A 115 14.42 -2.24 21.71
N TRP A 116 15.46 -2.23 22.56
CA TRP A 116 16.07 -1.00 23.06
C TRP A 116 16.70 -0.16 21.94
N VAL A 117 17.42 -0.78 21.01
CA VAL A 117 18.02 -0.07 19.87
C VAL A 117 16.95 0.54 18.97
N ASN A 118 15.88 -0.19 18.68
CA ASN A 118 14.77 0.31 17.86
C ASN A 118 14.03 1.46 18.54
N GLN A 119 13.86 1.41 19.87
CA GLN A 119 13.26 2.53 20.61
C GLN A 119 14.15 3.79 20.60
N LEU A 120 15.47 3.63 20.72
CA LEU A 120 16.40 4.74 20.62
C LEU A 120 16.42 5.35 19.21
N ALA A 121 16.42 4.50 18.16
CA ALA A 121 16.34 4.94 16.78
C ALA A 121 15.03 5.70 16.51
N ALA A 122 13.91 5.17 16.97
CA ALA A 122 12.60 5.83 16.89
C ALA A 122 12.59 7.18 17.63
N GLY A 123 13.19 7.26 18.81
CA GLY A 123 13.36 8.52 19.55
C GLY A 123 14.18 9.57 18.78
N GLN A 124 15.23 9.15 18.07
CA GLN A 124 16.01 10.05 17.21
C GLN A 124 15.18 10.53 16.00
N ILE A 125 14.39 9.67 15.38
CA ILE A 125 13.50 10.03 14.28
C ILE A 125 12.46 11.05 14.74
N MET A 126 11.85 10.85 15.90
CA MET A 126 10.93 11.82 16.48
C MET A 126 11.60 13.20 16.74
N ALA A 127 12.86 13.19 17.16
CA ALA A 127 13.60 14.42 17.48
C ALA A 127 14.18 15.12 16.25
N LYS A 128 14.55 14.40 15.20
CA LYS A 128 15.25 14.93 14.01
C LYS A 128 14.43 14.92 12.74
N GLY A 129 13.37 14.10 12.68
CA GLY A 129 12.56 13.86 11.48
C GLY A 129 13.13 12.76 10.58
N VAL A 130 12.65 12.70 9.33
CA VAL A 130 13.05 11.75 8.29
C VAL A 130 13.47 12.51 7.03
N PRO A 131 14.69 12.30 6.51
CA PRO A 131 15.17 12.98 5.32
C PRO A 131 14.23 12.81 4.13
N GLY A 132 13.95 13.92 3.44
CA GLY A 132 13.07 13.89 2.25
C GLY A 132 11.60 13.60 2.55
N PHE A 133 11.22 13.48 3.84
CA PHE A 133 9.84 13.20 4.23
C PHE A 133 9.30 14.26 5.19
N PHE A 134 9.78 14.31 6.44
CA PHE A 134 9.31 15.26 7.44
C PHE A 134 10.40 15.71 8.41
N LYS A 135 10.21 16.88 9.03
CA LYS A 135 11.08 17.42 10.07
C LYS A 135 10.24 17.99 11.23
N PRO A 136 10.75 17.98 12.47
CA PRO A 136 10.08 18.65 13.59
C PRO A 136 9.86 20.14 13.32
N ARG A 137 8.74 20.67 13.78
CA ARG A 137 8.46 22.10 13.69
C ARG A 137 9.25 22.91 14.72
N VAL A 138 9.77 24.04 14.25
CA VAL A 138 10.43 25.03 15.10
C VAL A 138 9.83 26.41 14.74
N PRO A 139 9.12 27.07 15.65
CA PRO A 139 8.76 26.64 17.00
C PRO A 139 7.80 25.44 17.02
N PRO A 140 7.73 24.69 18.14
CA PRO A 140 6.77 23.59 18.26
C PRO A 140 5.33 24.12 18.31
N PRO A 141 4.31 23.28 17.96
CA PRO A 141 2.93 23.74 17.75
C PRO A 141 2.31 24.42 18.95
N PHE A 142 2.62 24.01 20.19
CA PHE A 142 2.10 24.63 21.42
C PHE A 142 2.64 26.04 21.69
N LEU A 143 3.70 26.47 21.00
CA LEU A 143 4.22 27.85 21.02
C LEU A 143 3.75 28.65 19.79
N THR A 144 3.04 28.03 18.86
CA THR A 144 2.53 28.68 17.66
C THR A 144 1.09 29.15 17.91
N PRO A 145 0.77 30.44 17.71
CA PRO A 145 -0.59 30.97 17.91
C PRO A 145 -1.61 30.21 17.04
N ALA A 146 -2.81 29.98 17.59
CA ALA A 146 -3.90 29.34 16.89
C ALA A 146 -4.23 30.04 15.56
N GLY A 147 -4.46 29.27 14.51
CA GLY A 147 -4.75 29.76 13.16
C GLY A 147 -3.52 30.09 12.32
N LEU A 148 -2.32 30.02 12.86
CA LEU A 148 -1.09 30.12 12.06
C LEU A 148 -0.63 28.78 11.53
N PRO A 149 0.07 28.74 10.37
CA PRO A 149 0.66 27.51 9.85
C PRO A 149 1.55 26.83 10.89
N GLY A 150 1.41 25.52 11.06
CA GLY A 150 2.18 24.74 12.01
C GLY A 150 1.61 24.70 13.44
N ALA A 151 0.48 25.35 13.73
CA ALA A 151 -0.19 25.25 15.02
C ALA A 151 -0.91 23.90 15.22
N THR A 152 -1.12 23.13 14.16
CA THR A 152 -1.96 21.93 14.15
C THR A 152 -1.21 20.62 13.98
N SER A 153 0.14 20.66 13.85
CA SER A 153 0.94 19.45 13.70
C SER A 153 2.32 19.53 14.31
N TRP A 154 2.87 18.37 14.68
CA TRP A 154 4.22 18.27 15.25
C TRP A 154 5.33 18.38 14.20
N TYR A 155 5.06 17.97 12.97
CA TYR A 155 6.05 17.88 11.90
C TYR A 155 5.60 18.64 10.65
N ASP A 156 6.59 19.14 9.92
CA ASP A 156 6.46 19.76 8.62
C ASP A 156 6.84 18.77 7.53
N THR A 157 5.94 18.49 6.61
CA THR A 157 6.09 17.56 5.49
C THR A 157 6.47 18.24 4.17
N ALA A 158 6.88 19.51 4.19
CA ALA A 158 7.22 20.25 2.96
C ALA A 158 8.33 19.57 2.13
N ALA A 159 9.21 18.77 2.76
CA ALA A 159 10.25 18.00 2.09
C ALA A 159 9.72 16.83 1.26
N LEU A 160 8.51 16.33 1.55
CA LEU A 160 7.92 15.20 0.82
C LEU A 160 7.54 15.56 -0.61
N LYS A 161 7.02 16.77 -0.84
CA LYS A 161 6.60 17.20 -2.17
C LYS A 161 7.72 17.12 -3.21
N PRO A 162 8.91 17.76 -3.04
CA PRO A 162 10.00 17.62 -4.00
C PRO A 162 10.54 16.19 -4.10
N THR A 163 10.45 15.39 -3.05
CA THR A 163 10.80 13.97 -3.10
C THR A 163 9.88 13.21 -4.04
N LEU A 164 8.56 13.43 -3.93
CA LEU A 164 7.58 12.83 -4.84
C LEU A 164 7.78 13.31 -6.28
N GLU A 165 7.94 14.61 -6.50
CA GLU A 165 8.18 15.19 -7.84
C GLU A 165 9.44 14.65 -8.51
N ARG A 166 10.46 14.27 -7.74
CA ARG A 166 11.69 13.66 -8.24
C ARG A 166 11.54 12.17 -8.56
N LEU A 167 10.74 11.44 -7.80
CA LEU A 167 10.63 9.98 -7.88
C LEU A 167 9.42 9.50 -8.71
N VAL A 168 8.46 10.37 -8.99
CA VAL A 168 7.18 10.02 -9.61
C VAL A 168 6.94 10.92 -10.82
N ASP A 169 6.72 10.31 -11.97
CA ASP A 169 6.20 11.00 -13.16
C ASP A 169 4.65 11.02 -13.06
N PHE A 170 4.11 12.17 -12.64
CA PHE A 170 2.68 12.37 -12.52
C PHE A 170 1.95 12.43 -13.87
N ASP A 171 2.63 12.85 -14.95
CA ASP A 171 2.06 12.81 -16.31
C ASP A 171 1.81 11.36 -16.72
N ARG A 172 2.71 10.43 -16.34
CA ARG A 172 2.54 9.01 -16.58
C ARG A 172 1.32 8.43 -15.81
N ILE A 173 1.12 8.84 -14.55
CA ILE A 173 -0.07 8.45 -13.77
C ILE A 173 -1.34 8.95 -14.48
N ASN A 174 -1.35 10.21 -14.90
CA ASN A 174 -2.49 10.85 -15.56
C ASN A 174 -2.70 10.37 -17.00
N ALA A 175 -1.69 9.77 -17.64
CA ALA A 175 -1.83 9.08 -18.92
C ALA A 175 -2.56 7.73 -18.80
N ARG A 176 -2.93 7.30 -17.57
CA ARG A 176 -3.75 6.10 -17.28
C ARG A 176 -3.15 4.81 -17.82
N THR A 177 -1.82 4.71 -17.88
CA THR A 177 -1.14 3.45 -18.25
C THR A 177 -1.37 2.34 -17.23
N MET A 178 -1.72 2.72 -16.01
CA MET A 178 -2.16 1.89 -14.90
C MET A 178 -3.26 2.68 -14.16
N ARG A 179 -4.35 2.05 -13.77
CA ARG A 179 -5.31 2.70 -12.89
C ARG A 179 -4.69 2.95 -11.53
N PHE A 180 -4.87 4.17 -11.03
CA PHE A 180 -4.29 4.63 -9.77
C PHE A 180 -5.35 5.27 -8.89
N SER A 181 -5.45 4.79 -7.65
CA SER A 181 -6.38 5.35 -6.67
C SER A 181 -5.68 5.63 -5.34
N VAL A 182 -6.01 6.73 -4.70
CA VAL A 182 -5.49 7.09 -3.38
C VAL A 182 -6.62 7.61 -2.48
N GLY A 183 -6.64 7.13 -1.23
CA GLY A 183 -7.70 7.48 -0.28
C GLY A 183 -7.25 8.48 0.77
N ALA A 184 -8.14 9.42 1.12
CA ALA A 184 -7.95 10.39 2.18
C ALA A 184 -9.29 10.69 2.90
N VAL A 185 -9.25 11.40 4.03
CA VAL A 185 -10.44 11.77 4.79
C VAL A 185 -10.63 13.29 4.72
N ASN A 186 -11.80 13.74 4.26
CA ASN A 186 -12.14 15.16 4.31
C ASN A 186 -12.33 15.61 5.76
N VAL A 187 -11.54 16.60 6.19
CA VAL A 187 -11.49 17.04 7.59
C VAL A 187 -12.81 17.61 8.08
N ARG A 188 -13.52 18.31 7.21
CA ARG A 188 -14.77 19.02 7.56
C ARG A 188 -15.95 18.07 7.68
N THR A 189 -16.04 17.08 6.82
CA THR A 189 -17.18 16.16 6.75
C THR A 189 -16.94 14.83 7.47
N GLY A 190 -15.68 14.46 7.70
CA GLY A 190 -15.29 13.12 8.18
C GLY A 190 -15.49 12.02 7.15
N ASN A 191 -15.92 12.34 5.93
CA ASN A 191 -16.15 11.36 4.88
C ASN A 191 -14.84 10.93 4.24
N PHE A 192 -14.78 9.66 3.88
CA PHE A 192 -13.70 9.12 3.08
C PHE A 192 -13.84 9.57 1.63
N ALA A 193 -12.74 9.96 1.00
CA ALA A 193 -12.67 10.33 -0.40
C ALA A 193 -11.58 9.51 -1.10
N TYR A 194 -11.88 9.02 -2.31
CA TYR A 194 -10.88 8.47 -3.22
C TYR A 194 -10.62 9.45 -4.35
N PHE A 195 -9.34 9.68 -4.64
CA PHE A 195 -8.87 10.35 -5.84
C PHE A 195 -8.39 9.26 -6.80
N ASP A 196 -8.97 9.20 -7.98
CA ASP A 196 -8.74 8.15 -8.97
C ASP A 196 -8.37 8.77 -10.31
N ASN A 197 -7.30 8.29 -10.96
CA ASN A 197 -6.86 8.88 -12.23
C ASN A 197 -7.83 8.66 -13.40
N GLU A 198 -8.91 7.91 -13.21
CA GLU A 198 -10.00 7.85 -14.18
C GLU A 198 -10.86 9.13 -14.16
N THR A 199 -10.98 9.78 -13.01
CA THR A 199 -11.85 10.95 -12.79
C THR A 199 -11.06 12.20 -12.44
N ASP A 200 -9.90 12.07 -11.80
CA ASP A 200 -9.16 13.17 -11.23
C ASP A 200 -7.79 13.35 -11.90
N VAL A 201 -7.26 14.57 -11.84
CA VAL A 201 -5.87 14.85 -12.20
C VAL A 201 -5.00 14.70 -10.95
N ILE A 202 -4.27 13.60 -10.88
CA ILE A 202 -3.45 13.26 -9.71
C ILE A 202 -2.18 14.09 -9.68
N GLY A 203 -1.89 14.67 -8.51
CA GLY A 203 -0.64 15.37 -8.23
C GLY A 203 -0.09 15.02 -6.84
N PRO A 204 1.09 15.56 -6.48
CA PRO A 204 1.76 15.26 -5.20
C PRO A 204 0.87 15.50 -3.97
N GLN A 205 -0.01 16.50 -4.03
CA GLN A 205 -0.92 16.86 -2.93
C GLN A 205 -1.87 15.72 -2.55
N HIS A 206 -2.32 14.91 -3.50
CA HIS A 206 -3.20 13.77 -3.23
C HIS A 206 -2.48 12.68 -2.42
N ILE A 207 -1.21 12.43 -2.77
CA ILE A 207 -0.36 11.49 -2.04
C ILE A 207 -0.06 12.00 -0.64
N MET A 208 0.27 13.30 -0.52
CA MET A 208 0.53 13.96 0.76
C MET A 208 -0.72 13.96 1.66
N ALA A 209 -1.91 14.21 1.10
CA ALA A 209 -3.18 14.16 1.82
C ALA A 209 -3.45 12.78 2.41
N SER A 210 -3.22 11.73 1.60
CA SER A 210 -3.37 10.34 2.05
C SER A 210 -2.44 9.96 3.19
N GLY A 211 -1.28 10.62 3.32
CA GLY A 211 -0.31 10.38 4.39
C GLY A 211 -0.33 11.42 5.51
N ALA A 212 -1.28 12.35 5.52
CA ALA A 212 -1.37 13.44 6.51
C ALA A 212 -2.03 12.98 7.82
N LEU A 213 -1.37 12.11 8.58
CA LEU A 213 -1.90 11.54 9.84
C LEU A 213 -1.82 12.57 10.99
N PRO A 214 -2.97 13.06 11.54
CA PRO A 214 -2.95 13.95 12.69
C PRO A 214 -2.64 13.21 14.00
N PRO A 215 -2.05 13.85 15.00
CA PRO A 215 -1.54 15.22 15.01
C PRO A 215 -0.10 15.33 14.50
N ALA A 216 0.46 14.27 13.89
CA ALA A 216 1.83 14.30 13.38
C ALA A 216 1.97 15.30 12.24
N PHE A 217 1.07 15.27 11.27
CA PHE A 217 1.12 16.06 10.04
C PHE A 217 -0.11 16.96 9.87
N ASP A 218 0.09 18.13 9.23
CA ASP A 218 -1.01 19.05 8.89
C ASP A 218 -1.95 18.44 7.85
N ALA A 219 -3.20 18.92 7.87
CA ALA A 219 -4.13 18.67 6.77
C ALA A 219 -3.59 19.28 5.46
N VAL A 220 -3.82 18.58 4.35
CA VAL A 220 -3.42 19.02 3.01
C VAL A 220 -4.63 19.58 2.27
N GLU A 221 -4.48 20.78 1.71
CA GLU A 221 -5.53 21.42 0.92
C GLU A 221 -5.53 20.87 -0.53
N ILE A 222 -6.72 20.48 -1.00
CA ILE A 222 -7.00 20.08 -2.38
C ILE A 222 -8.30 20.77 -2.77
N GLU A 223 -8.26 21.67 -3.77
CA GLU A 223 -9.42 22.36 -4.34
C GLU A 223 -10.29 23.10 -3.29
N GLY A 224 -9.64 23.68 -2.25
CA GLY A 224 -10.31 24.43 -1.20
C GLY A 224 -10.88 23.57 -0.06
N GLU A 225 -10.72 22.27 -0.09
CA GLU A 225 -11.06 21.33 0.99
C GLU A 225 -9.80 20.78 1.63
N PHE A 226 -9.88 20.42 2.92
CA PHE A 226 -8.74 19.92 3.69
C PHE A 226 -8.87 18.41 3.96
N TYR A 227 -7.78 17.70 3.81
CA TYR A 227 -7.75 16.25 3.92
C TYR A 227 -6.69 15.76 4.90
N TRP A 228 -7.03 14.72 5.64
CA TRP A 228 -6.15 13.92 6.48
C TRP A 228 -5.97 12.51 5.94
N ASP A 229 -5.05 11.78 6.56
CA ASP A 229 -4.72 10.39 6.24
C ASP A 229 -5.97 9.49 6.18
N GLY A 230 -6.06 8.73 5.10
CA GLY A 230 -7.15 7.78 4.89
C GLY A 230 -7.24 6.72 5.99
N GLY A 231 -6.12 6.37 6.61
CA GLY A 231 -6.05 5.38 7.70
C GLY A 231 -6.88 5.71 8.93
N LEU A 232 -7.34 6.96 9.09
CA LEU A 232 -8.28 7.33 10.16
C LEU A 232 -9.64 6.63 10.04
N VAL A 233 -10.10 6.35 8.82
CA VAL A 233 -11.42 5.77 8.53
C VAL A 233 -11.30 4.39 7.91
N SER A 234 -10.49 4.25 6.85
CA SER A 234 -10.26 2.98 6.16
C SER A 234 -8.79 2.90 5.74
N ASN A 235 -8.07 1.95 6.33
CA ASN A 235 -6.63 1.82 6.11
C ASN A 235 -6.27 0.90 4.93
N THR A 236 -7.24 0.22 4.32
CA THR A 236 -7.05 -0.67 3.16
C THR A 236 -8.11 -0.36 2.10
N PRO A 237 -7.72 -0.11 0.83
CA PRO A 237 -8.64 0.32 -0.21
C PRO A 237 -9.43 -0.84 -0.86
N LEU A 238 -9.73 -1.93 -0.11
CA LEU A 238 -10.40 -3.11 -0.64
C LEU A 238 -11.84 -2.80 -1.07
N ASP A 239 -12.61 -2.14 -0.20
CA ASP A 239 -14.02 -1.81 -0.49
C ASP A 239 -14.16 -0.94 -1.74
N TRP A 240 -13.20 -0.05 -2.00
CA TRP A 240 -13.15 0.77 -3.21
C TRP A 240 -13.02 -0.10 -4.46
N VAL A 241 -12.06 -1.02 -4.46
CA VAL A 241 -11.81 -1.90 -5.60
C VAL A 241 -12.97 -2.87 -5.83
N LEU A 242 -13.54 -3.42 -4.76
CA LEU A 242 -14.69 -4.34 -4.87
C LEU A 242 -16.00 -3.64 -5.25
N SER A 243 -16.12 -2.33 -4.99
CA SER A 243 -17.31 -1.53 -5.38
C SER A 243 -17.20 -0.94 -6.77
N ALA A 244 -15.99 -0.74 -7.28
CA ALA A 244 -15.76 -0.30 -8.64
C ALA A 244 -16.10 -1.45 -9.58
N ARG A 245 -17.26 -1.38 -10.21
CA ARG A 245 -17.70 -2.39 -11.17
C ARG A 245 -16.66 -2.60 -12.26
N SER A 246 -16.16 -3.81 -12.35
CA SER A 246 -15.33 -4.27 -13.45
C SER A 246 -15.92 -5.59 -13.91
N ASP A 247 -16.33 -5.69 -15.17
CA ASP A 247 -16.75 -6.97 -15.76
C ASP A 247 -15.54 -7.90 -16.01
N LEU A 248 -14.36 -7.56 -15.46
CA LEU A 248 -13.10 -8.26 -15.68
C LEU A 248 -12.79 -9.23 -14.53
N ASP A 249 -12.41 -10.42 -14.88
CA ASP A 249 -11.83 -11.37 -13.91
C ASP A 249 -10.63 -10.74 -13.22
N THR A 250 -10.67 -10.64 -11.89
CA THR A 250 -9.73 -9.81 -11.13
C THR A 250 -8.96 -10.62 -10.07
N LEU A 251 -7.64 -10.53 -10.15
CA LEU A 251 -6.71 -10.98 -9.11
C LEU A 251 -6.34 -9.79 -8.21
N ILE A 252 -6.64 -9.89 -6.92
CA ILE A 252 -6.38 -8.83 -5.95
C ILE A 252 -5.26 -9.28 -5.00
N PHE A 253 -4.15 -8.57 -4.99
CA PHE A 253 -3.13 -8.66 -3.94
C PHE A 253 -3.38 -7.58 -2.90
N GLN A 254 -3.80 -7.98 -1.71
CA GLN A 254 -3.98 -7.09 -0.57
C GLN A 254 -2.78 -7.20 0.35
N VAL A 255 -2.02 -6.12 0.48
CA VAL A 255 -0.80 -6.07 1.29
C VAL A 255 -1.09 -5.26 2.55
N ASP A 256 -1.34 -5.98 3.63
CA ASP A 256 -1.65 -5.43 4.94
C ASP A 256 -0.41 -5.33 5.82
N LEU A 257 -0.20 -4.18 6.45
CA LEU A 257 0.92 -3.91 7.35
C LEU A 257 0.55 -4.13 8.82
N TRP A 258 -0.72 -4.24 9.12
CA TRP A 258 -1.26 -4.43 10.46
C TRP A 258 -2.11 -5.68 10.54
N SER A 259 -1.73 -6.61 11.40
CA SER A 259 -2.50 -7.83 11.64
C SER A 259 -3.68 -7.58 12.56
N ALA A 260 -4.89 -7.98 12.13
CA ALA A 260 -6.07 -8.00 13.00
C ALA A 260 -5.94 -9.05 14.11
N GLN A 261 -5.20 -10.14 13.86
CA GLN A 261 -4.92 -11.18 14.84
C GLN A 261 -3.73 -10.78 15.70
N GLY A 262 -3.80 -11.04 16.99
CA GLY A 262 -2.75 -10.77 17.95
C GLY A 262 -2.97 -11.52 19.24
N VAL A 263 -1.99 -11.46 20.15
CA VAL A 263 -2.06 -12.07 21.48
C VAL A 263 -2.62 -11.09 22.52
N LEU A 264 -3.06 -11.60 23.66
CA LEU A 264 -3.47 -10.75 24.78
C LEU A 264 -2.24 -10.02 25.33
N PRO A 265 -2.27 -8.66 25.44
CA PRO A 265 -1.16 -7.90 25.99
C PRO A 265 -0.94 -8.19 27.48
N HIS A 266 0.33 -8.18 27.92
CA HIS A 266 0.74 -8.43 29.31
C HIS A 266 1.27 -7.17 29.99
N ASP A 267 1.60 -6.10 29.23
CA ASP A 267 2.08 -4.83 29.75
C ASP A 267 1.54 -3.63 28.92
N LEU A 268 1.79 -2.40 29.39
CA LEU A 268 1.31 -1.19 28.73
C LEU A 268 1.93 -0.95 27.33
N PRO A 269 3.21 -1.21 27.07
CA PRO A 269 3.77 -1.19 25.73
C PRO A 269 3.04 -2.13 24.77
N GLU A 270 2.77 -3.37 25.16
CA GLU A 270 2.01 -4.33 24.34
C GLU A 270 0.56 -3.89 24.11
N VAL A 271 -0.08 -3.27 25.11
CA VAL A 271 -1.40 -2.65 24.95
C VAL A 271 -1.38 -1.57 23.87
N ALA A 272 -0.35 -0.71 23.87
CA ALA A 272 -0.24 0.36 22.88
C ALA A 272 -0.03 -0.20 21.45
N VAL A 273 0.79 -1.25 21.30
CA VAL A 273 0.96 -1.97 20.03
C VAL A 273 -0.38 -2.57 19.57
N ARG A 274 -1.04 -3.30 20.45
CA ARG A 274 -2.28 -4.01 20.13
C ARG A 274 -3.40 -3.03 19.77
N MET A 275 -3.48 -1.90 20.44
CA MET A 275 -4.44 -0.84 20.11
C MET A 275 -4.23 -0.32 18.68
N LYS A 276 -2.99 -0.04 18.26
CA LYS A 276 -2.66 0.36 16.88
C LYS A 276 -3.02 -0.75 15.88
N GLU A 277 -2.69 -2.00 16.19
CA GLU A 277 -3.03 -3.14 15.33
C GLU A 277 -4.53 -3.27 15.11
N VAL A 278 -5.33 -3.14 16.18
CA VAL A 278 -6.79 -3.17 16.08
C VAL A 278 -7.33 -1.96 15.32
N GLN A 279 -6.74 -0.78 15.53
CA GLN A 279 -7.18 0.47 14.90
C GLN A 279 -6.89 0.48 13.40
N PHE A 280 -5.68 0.06 12.99
CA PHE A 280 -5.19 0.19 11.62
C PHE A 280 -5.28 -1.11 10.80
N SER A 281 -5.57 -2.25 11.45
CA SER A 281 -5.79 -3.48 10.69
C SER A 281 -7.01 -3.34 9.78
N SER A 282 -6.91 -3.97 8.62
CA SER A 282 -8.04 -4.05 7.72
C SER A 282 -9.18 -4.85 8.39
N ARG A 283 -10.39 -4.33 8.34
CA ARG A 283 -11.59 -5.10 8.66
C ARG A 283 -11.98 -6.04 7.50
N THR A 284 -10.97 -6.50 6.80
CA THR A 284 -11.03 -7.19 5.51
C THR A 284 -11.91 -8.42 5.55
N ARG A 285 -11.87 -9.18 6.66
CA ARG A 285 -12.69 -10.39 6.75
C ARG A 285 -14.18 -10.05 6.61
N SER A 286 -14.66 -9.01 7.28
CA SER A 286 -16.06 -8.58 7.18
C SER A 286 -16.39 -8.08 5.76
N ALA A 287 -15.52 -7.28 5.16
CA ALA A 287 -15.69 -6.77 3.81
C ALA A 287 -15.68 -7.92 2.78
N THR A 288 -14.69 -8.81 2.88
CA THR A 288 -14.57 -9.97 2.00
C THR A 288 -15.75 -10.93 2.14
N ASP A 289 -16.21 -11.21 3.36
CA ASP A 289 -17.37 -12.09 3.60
C ASP A 289 -18.67 -11.47 3.05
N SER A 290 -18.83 -10.15 3.21
CA SER A 290 -19.95 -9.41 2.64
C SER A 290 -19.90 -9.44 1.10
N PHE A 291 -18.74 -9.24 0.51
CA PHE A 291 -18.54 -9.33 -0.92
C PHE A 291 -18.80 -10.73 -1.46
N LYS A 292 -18.27 -11.78 -0.82
CA LYS A 292 -18.57 -13.19 -1.17
C LYS A 292 -20.07 -13.47 -1.17
N LYS A 293 -20.78 -12.98 -0.15
CA LYS A 293 -22.23 -13.14 -0.07
C LYS A 293 -22.94 -12.43 -1.22
N LEU A 294 -22.51 -11.20 -1.53
CA LEU A 294 -23.07 -10.43 -2.63
C LEU A 294 -22.82 -11.11 -3.98
N GLN A 295 -21.61 -11.59 -4.24
CA GLN A 295 -21.28 -12.28 -5.48
C GLN A 295 -22.04 -13.59 -5.67
N ARG A 296 -22.26 -14.36 -4.59
CA ARG A 296 -23.13 -15.54 -4.64
C ARG A 296 -24.57 -15.19 -5.03
N LEU A 297 -25.10 -14.08 -4.51
CA LEU A 297 -26.45 -13.61 -4.87
C LEU A 297 -26.50 -13.15 -6.34
N ARG A 298 -25.45 -12.46 -6.80
CA ARG A 298 -25.33 -12.01 -8.19
C ARG A 298 -25.23 -13.20 -9.16
N ALA A 299 -24.42 -14.21 -8.85
CA ALA A 299 -24.29 -15.42 -9.66
C ALA A 299 -25.62 -16.19 -9.73
N ALA A 300 -26.27 -16.42 -8.58
CA ALA A 300 -27.58 -17.09 -8.53
C ALA A 300 -28.65 -16.33 -9.31
N PHE A 301 -28.60 -14.99 -9.27
CA PHE A 301 -29.52 -14.19 -10.06
C PHE A 301 -29.22 -14.30 -11.56
N ASN A 302 -27.97 -14.30 -12.00
CA ASN A 302 -27.60 -14.50 -13.39
C ASN A 302 -28.14 -15.81 -13.94
N GLU A 303 -27.99 -16.91 -13.18
CA GLU A 303 -28.52 -18.22 -13.55
C GLU A 303 -30.04 -18.19 -13.67
N LEU A 304 -30.73 -17.52 -12.73
CA LEU A 304 -32.18 -17.38 -12.74
C LEU A 304 -32.64 -16.49 -13.91
N TYR A 305 -31.95 -15.35 -14.14
CA TYR A 305 -32.30 -14.42 -15.21
C TYR A 305 -32.21 -15.07 -16.59
N ALA A 306 -31.22 -15.90 -16.81
CA ALA A 306 -31.07 -16.67 -18.07
C ALA A 306 -32.25 -17.64 -18.33
N GLN A 307 -33.02 -17.99 -17.31
CA GLN A 307 -34.19 -18.88 -17.40
C GLN A 307 -35.53 -18.11 -17.43
N LEU A 308 -35.52 -16.77 -17.28
CA LEU A 308 -36.74 -15.99 -17.28
C LEU A 308 -37.39 -15.96 -18.67
N PRO A 309 -38.74 -16.08 -18.75
CA PRO A 309 -39.47 -15.75 -19.98
C PRO A 309 -39.21 -14.30 -20.40
N PRO A 310 -39.20 -14.00 -21.71
CA PRO A 310 -38.92 -12.65 -22.23
C PRO A 310 -39.76 -11.53 -21.59
N GLU A 311 -41.03 -11.82 -21.28
CA GLU A 311 -41.95 -10.89 -20.63
C GLU A 311 -41.50 -10.49 -19.22
N LEU A 312 -41.02 -11.44 -18.45
CA LEU A 312 -40.49 -11.21 -17.07
C LEU A 312 -39.10 -10.56 -17.12
N ALA A 313 -38.23 -10.97 -18.04
CA ALA A 313 -36.92 -10.35 -18.24
C ALA A 313 -37.02 -8.87 -18.66
N ALA A 314 -38.09 -8.47 -19.33
CA ALA A 314 -38.31 -7.09 -19.71
C ALA A 314 -38.83 -6.18 -18.59
N THR A 315 -39.17 -6.72 -17.42
CA THR A 315 -39.65 -5.92 -16.28
C THR A 315 -38.53 -5.01 -15.70
N PRO A 316 -38.90 -3.81 -15.16
CA PRO A 316 -37.94 -2.90 -14.56
C PRO A 316 -37.12 -3.57 -13.43
N GLN A 317 -37.73 -4.45 -12.62
CA GLN A 317 -37.08 -5.16 -11.54
C GLN A 317 -36.02 -6.16 -12.05
N ALA A 318 -36.36 -6.94 -13.09
CA ALA A 318 -35.43 -7.87 -13.69
C ALA A 318 -34.25 -7.15 -14.35
N ARG A 319 -34.49 -6.01 -15.02
CA ARG A 319 -33.43 -5.17 -15.60
C ARG A 319 -32.51 -4.59 -14.53
N LEU A 320 -33.08 -4.03 -13.44
CA LEU A 320 -32.28 -3.51 -12.32
C LEU A 320 -31.37 -4.59 -11.72
N LEU A 321 -31.88 -5.81 -11.54
CA LEU A 321 -31.09 -6.92 -11.05
C LEU A 321 -30.03 -7.39 -12.07
N ALA A 322 -30.35 -7.39 -13.36
CA ALA A 322 -29.41 -7.70 -14.43
C ALA A 322 -28.27 -6.64 -14.50
N GLU A 323 -28.60 -5.37 -14.36
CA GLU A 323 -27.63 -4.29 -14.25
C GLU A 323 -26.77 -4.42 -12.98
N ALA A 324 -27.28 -5.00 -11.91
CA ALA A 324 -26.56 -5.26 -10.66
C ALA A 324 -25.74 -6.56 -10.72
N SER A 325 -25.89 -7.37 -11.75
CA SER A 325 -25.16 -8.63 -11.91
C SER A 325 -23.69 -8.36 -12.23
N ASP A 326 -22.82 -9.27 -11.80
CA ASP A 326 -21.39 -9.24 -12.03
C ASP A 326 -20.94 -10.69 -12.28
N PRO A 327 -20.62 -11.04 -13.53
CA PRO A 327 -20.19 -12.39 -13.88
C PRO A 327 -18.72 -12.65 -13.55
N ALA A 328 -17.94 -11.61 -13.22
CA ALA A 328 -16.52 -11.71 -13.00
C ALA A 328 -16.17 -12.58 -11.78
N VAL A 329 -15.02 -13.21 -11.85
CA VAL A 329 -14.47 -14.02 -10.76
C VAL A 329 -13.29 -13.31 -10.12
N TYR A 330 -13.11 -13.58 -8.82
CA TYR A 330 -12.14 -12.86 -8.01
C TYR A 330 -11.27 -13.81 -7.18
N ASN A 331 -9.96 -13.63 -7.27
CA ASN A 331 -9.02 -14.15 -6.27
C ASN A 331 -8.55 -12.99 -5.40
N ILE A 332 -8.68 -13.12 -4.08
CA ILE A 332 -8.20 -12.16 -3.10
C ILE A 332 -7.07 -12.81 -2.31
N VAL A 333 -5.86 -12.36 -2.54
CA VAL A 333 -4.63 -12.85 -1.93
C VAL A 333 -4.23 -11.89 -0.82
N GLN A 334 -4.22 -12.36 0.43
CA GLN A 334 -3.88 -11.57 1.59
C GLN A 334 -2.41 -11.81 1.97
N LEU A 335 -1.60 -10.77 1.85
CA LEU A 335 -0.23 -10.71 2.32
C LEU A 335 -0.19 -9.82 3.57
N VAL A 336 -0.21 -10.43 4.74
CA VAL A 336 -0.31 -9.71 6.01
C VAL A 336 1.04 -9.74 6.71
N TYR A 337 1.66 -8.56 6.88
CA TYR A 337 2.90 -8.45 7.63
C TYR A 337 2.71 -8.88 9.08
N ARG A 338 3.57 -9.77 9.54
CA ARG A 338 3.57 -10.28 10.91
C ARG A 338 4.85 -9.83 11.60
N SER A 339 4.71 -8.85 12.50
CA SER A 339 5.83 -8.27 13.24
C SER A 339 6.62 -9.32 14.00
N ALA A 340 7.94 -9.13 14.07
CA ALA A 340 8.77 -9.89 14.99
C ALA A 340 8.52 -9.45 16.45
N THR A 341 8.81 -10.32 17.42
CA THR A 341 8.57 -10.08 18.86
C THR A 341 9.31 -8.86 19.40
N TYR A 342 10.45 -8.50 18.82
CA TYR A 342 11.26 -7.34 19.20
C TYR A 342 10.78 -6.01 18.58
N GLU A 343 9.85 -6.03 17.65
CA GLU A 343 9.27 -4.82 17.07
C GLU A 343 8.20 -4.28 18.02
N GLY A 344 8.56 -3.29 18.81
CA GLY A 344 7.67 -2.66 19.78
C GLY A 344 6.66 -1.69 19.14
N GLN A 345 6.13 -0.79 19.98
CA GLN A 345 5.16 0.22 19.58
C GLN A 345 5.66 1.25 18.54
N SER A 346 6.97 1.26 18.27
CA SER A 346 7.64 2.18 17.34
C SER A 346 7.76 1.65 15.92
N LYS A 347 7.30 0.45 15.61
CA LYS A 347 7.48 -0.23 14.32
C LYS A 347 7.02 0.58 13.10
N ASP A 348 6.02 1.45 13.24
CA ASP A 348 5.48 2.28 12.18
C ASP A 348 6.25 3.60 11.95
N TYR A 349 7.14 3.99 12.88
CA TYR A 349 8.00 5.18 12.74
C TYR A 349 9.49 4.90 12.98
N GLU A 350 9.89 3.65 13.01
CA GLU A 350 11.29 3.21 13.08
C GLU A 350 11.85 3.02 11.66
N PHE A 351 12.42 4.10 11.08
CA PHE A 351 12.97 4.16 9.73
C PHE A 351 14.46 3.81 9.62
N SER A 352 15.02 2.96 10.51
CA SER A 352 16.42 2.57 10.35
C SER A 352 16.64 1.74 9.09
N ARG A 353 17.84 1.83 8.51
CA ARG A 353 18.23 1.07 7.32
C ARG A 353 18.04 -0.43 7.51
N ARG A 354 18.44 -0.96 8.66
CA ARG A 354 18.33 -2.37 8.98
C ARG A 354 16.88 -2.85 9.00
N THR A 355 16.01 -2.14 9.73
CA THR A 355 14.59 -2.50 9.82
C THR A 355 13.91 -2.39 8.44
N MET A 356 14.27 -1.38 7.66
CA MET A 356 13.78 -1.25 6.27
C MET A 356 14.14 -2.47 5.43
N GLU A 357 15.39 -2.95 5.50
CA GLU A 357 15.84 -4.13 4.74
C GLU A 357 15.19 -5.42 5.25
N GLU A 358 15.03 -5.59 6.56
CA GLU A 358 14.32 -6.72 7.16
C GLU A 358 12.85 -6.78 6.70
N HIS A 359 12.16 -5.64 6.65
CA HIS A 359 10.78 -5.55 6.13
C HIS A 359 10.71 -5.86 4.64
N TRP A 360 11.61 -5.29 3.84
CA TRP A 360 11.67 -5.54 2.39
C TRP A 360 11.85 -7.03 2.09
N GLU A 361 12.84 -7.67 2.71
CA GLU A 361 13.11 -9.09 2.51
C GLU A 361 11.95 -9.98 3.02
N ALA A 362 11.29 -9.58 4.11
CA ALA A 362 10.09 -10.29 4.58
C ALA A 362 8.97 -10.24 3.54
N GLY A 363 8.71 -9.05 2.96
CA GLY A 363 7.69 -8.90 1.91
C GLY A 363 8.00 -9.72 0.67
N ARG A 364 9.26 -9.69 0.22
CA ARG A 364 9.71 -10.47 -0.92
C ARG A 364 9.55 -11.97 -0.69
N ARG A 365 9.99 -12.47 0.45
CA ARG A 365 9.88 -13.88 0.84
C ARG A 365 8.42 -14.35 0.91
N ASP A 366 7.55 -13.57 1.57
CA ASP A 366 6.14 -13.93 1.77
C ASP A 366 5.37 -13.94 0.44
N ALA A 367 5.68 -13.00 -0.46
CA ALA A 367 5.09 -12.96 -1.79
C ALA A 367 5.57 -14.14 -2.66
N LEU A 368 6.86 -14.47 -2.66
CA LEU A 368 7.39 -15.63 -3.40
C LEU A 368 6.78 -16.94 -2.89
N ALA A 369 6.66 -17.11 -1.57
CA ALA A 369 5.99 -18.26 -0.98
C ALA A 369 4.54 -18.37 -1.44
N THR A 370 3.80 -17.26 -1.46
CA THR A 370 2.42 -17.20 -1.93
C THR A 370 2.31 -17.54 -3.42
N LEU A 371 3.19 -16.99 -4.26
CA LEU A 371 3.20 -17.23 -5.71
C LEU A 371 3.65 -18.65 -6.09
N SER A 372 4.25 -19.41 -5.17
CA SER A 372 4.53 -20.84 -5.38
C SER A 372 3.28 -21.72 -5.43
N HIS A 373 2.11 -21.17 -5.10
CA HIS A 373 0.81 -21.82 -5.15
C HIS A 373 0.10 -21.46 -6.47
N PRO A 374 0.04 -22.39 -7.46
CA PRO A 374 -0.49 -22.08 -8.79
C PRO A 374 -1.98 -21.67 -8.79
N GLU A 375 -2.75 -22.11 -7.80
CA GLU A 375 -4.15 -21.77 -7.63
C GLU A 375 -4.39 -20.27 -7.38
N VAL A 376 -3.38 -19.54 -6.91
CA VAL A 376 -3.44 -18.08 -6.72
C VAL A 376 -3.61 -17.37 -8.06
N LEU A 377 -2.89 -17.82 -9.08
CA LEU A 377 -2.83 -17.20 -10.41
C LEU A 377 -3.87 -17.75 -11.40
N ALA A 378 -4.64 -18.75 -10.99
CA ALA A 378 -5.68 -19.38 -11.80
C ALA A 378 -7.06 -18.85 -11.40
N PRO A 379 -7.91 -18.38 -12.36
CA PRO A 379 -9.27 -17.98 -12.04
C PRO A 379 -10.08 -19.12 -11.43
N PRO A 380 -10.91 -18.84 -10.42
CA PRO A 380 -11.81 -19.81 -9.83
C PRO A 380 -12.90 -20.21 -10.83
N THR A 381 -13.55 -21.36 -10.60
CA THR A 381 -14.71 -21.75 -11.38
C THR A 381 -15.91 -20.86 -11.05
N ALA A 382 -16.85 -20.69 -11.98
CA ALA A 382 -18.06 -19.87 -11.80
C ALA A 382 -18.87 -20.24 -10.55
N ALA A 383 -18.85 -21.51 -10.11
CA ALA A 383 -19.48 -21.97 -8.88
C ALA A 383 -18.84 -21.38 -7.61
N HIS A 384 -17.61 -20.85 -7.71
CA HIS A 384 -16.84 -20.26 -6.63
C HIS A 384 -16.30 -18.90 -7.06
N SER A 385 -17.19 -17.98 -7.39
CA SER A 385 -16.84 -16.68 -7.99
C SER A 385 -15.86 -15.83 -7.18
N VAL A 386 -15.66 -16.10 -5.88
CA VAL A 386 -14.66 -15.42 -5.03
C VAL A 386 -13.88 -16.42 -4.19
N GLN A 387 -12.57 -16.47 -4.38
CA GLN A 387 -11.65 -17.22 -3.52
C GLN A 387 -10.76 -16.26 -2.71
N THR A 388 -10.33 -16.70 -1.53
CA THR A 388 -9.40 -15.94 -0.68
C THR A 388 -8.27 -16.84 -0.23
N PHE A 389 -7.05 -16.30 -0.28
CA PHE A 389 -5.83 -17.02 0.07
C PHE A 389 -5.07 -16.23 1.14
N ASP A 390 -4.61 -16.91 2.19
CA ASP A 390 -3.70 -16.42 3.22
C ASP A 390 -2.70 -17.55 3.51
N PHE A 391 -1.51 -17.48 2.92
CA PHE A 391 -0.45 -18.49 3.07
C PHE A 391 0.66 -18.05 4.01
N VAL A 392 0.59 -16.83 4.54
CA VAL A 392 1.58 -16.35 5.49
C VAL A 392 1.35 -17.07 6.84
N THR A 393 2.11 -18.14 7.06
CA THR A 393 2.00 -18.96 8.28
C THR A 393 2.31 -18.13 9.51
N PRO A 394 1.47 -18.13 10.55
CA PRO A 394 1.79 -17.50 11.83
C PRO A 394 3.10 -18.08 12.38
N LYS A 395 4.03 -17.23 12.84
CA LYS A 395 5.15 -17.73 13.66
C LYS A 395 4.56 -18.49 14.86
N PRO A 396 5.05 -19.71 15.16
CA PRO A 396 4.56 -20.42 16.33
C PRO A 396 4.77 -19.55 17.57
N VAL A 397 3.69 -19.29 18.28
CA VAL A 397 3.77 -18.64 19.61
C VAL A 397 4.65 -19.54 20.47
N PRO A 398 5.74 -19.05 21.07
CA PRO A 398 6.52 -19.84 22.00
C PRO A 398 5.54 -20.37 23.06
N SER A 399 5.47 -21.68 23.23
CA SER A 399 4.71 -22.25 24.32
C SER A 399 5.30 -21.66 25.60
N SER A 400 4.52 -20.82 26.31
CA SER A 400 4.90 -20.42 27.67
C SER A 400 5.17 -21.70 28.41
N ALA A 401 6.43 -21.93 28.79
CA ALA A 401 6.78 -22.99 29.70
C ALA A 401 5.82 -22.83 30.89
N LYS A 402 5.00 -23.86 31.07
CA LYS A 402 4.30 -24.05 32.33
C LYS A 402 5.38 -24.31 33.35
N ASP A 403 5.53 -23.44 34.31
CA ASP A 403 5.92 -23.75 35.70
C ASP A 403 5.21 -22.74 36.61
#